data_70bbde23eac9e2baa9b70354af033f76
#
_entry.id   70bbde23eac9e2baa9b70354af033f76
#
_cell.length_a   1.000
_cell.length_b   1.000
_cell.length_c   1.000
_cell.angle_alpha   90.00
_cell.angle_beta   90.00
_cell.angle_gamma   90.00
#
_symmetry.space_group_name_H-M   'P 1'
#
loop_
_entity.id
_entity.type
_entity.pdbx_description
1 polymer ?
#
loop_
_entity_poly.entity_id
_entity_poly.type
_entity_poly.pdbx_seq_one_letter_code
_entity_poly.pdbx_strand_id
1 'polypeptide(L)'
;MSAALTLRDVSVQFDTHMALHGVNLQLHAGERVALVGANGSGKSTLLRVAHGLLPVSRGHVSVAAEVRQAMVFQRPHMLRTSVLRFVVWGLWLQGTPWREAHAKAMHALERVGLQDMAERSARTLSGGQQQRLALARAWALQPNFVLLDEPTSSLDPHAKREVERLLTDWVASTQVSLLFSSHNLGQVKRLATRVIYLEAGRVLADLPVDVFFNQPLGESHPEAHLFLKGELG
;
A
#
# COMPACT_ATOMS: atom_id res chain seq x y z
N MET A 1 -19.88 12.08 -2.38
CA MET A 1 -19.45 10.74 -1.92
C MET A 1 -18.79 10.93 -0.55
N SER A 2 -19.11 10.11 0.45
CA SER A 2 -18.45 10.16 1.75
C SER A 2 -16.99 9.72 1.61
N ALA A 3 -16.09 10.31 2.41
CA ALA A 3 -14.69 9.91 2.43
C ALA A 3 -14.55 8.54 3.12
N ALA A 4 -13.80 7.62 2.50
CA ALA A 4 -13.46 6.32 3.08
C ALA A 4 -12.43 6.45 4.21
N LEU A 5 -11.49 7.39 4.05
CA LEU A 5 -10.47 7.71 5.04
C LEU A 5 -10.25 9.22 5.07
N THR A 6 -10.16 9.82 6.26
CA THR A 6 -9.86 11.24 6.45
C THR A 6 -8.77 11.42 7.50
N LEU A 7 -7.77 12.20 7.18
CA LEU A 7 -6.74 12.70 8.09
C LEU A 7 -6.95 14.22 8.26
N ARG A 8 -6.99 14.71 9.50
CA ARG A 8 -7.15 16.15 9.83
C ARG A 8 -6.04 16.59 10.76
N ASP A 9 -5.21 17.51 10.30
CA ASP A 9 -4.08 18.13 11.02
C ASP A 9 -3.16 17.06 11.67
N VAL A 10 -2.91 15.96 10.93
CA VAL A 10 -2.20 14.80 11.45
C VAL A 10 -0.70 15.07 11.52
N SER A 11 -0.15 14.96 12.72
CA SER A 11 1.29 15.03 12.96
C SER A 11 1.76 13.80 13.71
N VAL A 12 2.96 13.33 13.38
CA VAL A 12 3.63 12.19 14.03
C VAL A 12 5.05 12.59 14.40
N GLN A 13 5.38 12.41 15.65
CA GLN A 13 6.70 12.68 16.20
C GLN A 13 7.28 11.39 16.80
N PHE A 14 8.53 11.09 16.46
CA PHE A 14 9.35 10.06 17.09
C PHE A 14 10.49 10.75 17.82
N ASP A 15 10.50 10.68 19.14
CA ASP A 15 11.44 11.41 20.00
C ASP A 15 11.52 12.90 19.60
N THR A 16 12.63 13.32 19.00
CA THR A 16 12.86 14.69 18.52
C THR A 16 12.55 14.89 17.04
N HIS A 17 12.28 13.80 16.27
CA HIS A 17 12.06 13.85 14.84
C HIS A 17 10.59 13.90 14.50
N MET A 18 10.17 14.94 13.78
CA MET A 18 8.81 15.02 13.21
C MET A 18 8.76 14.30 11.87
N ALA A 19 8.03 13.21 11.81
CA ALA A 19 7.87 12.40 10.60
C ALA A 19 6.68 12.84 9.73
N LEU A 20 5.64 13.44 10.33
CA LEU A 20 4.51 14.06 9.63
C LEU A 20 4.15 15.39 10.29
N HIS A 21 3.82 16.39 9.48
CA HIS A 21 3.53 17.76 9.92
C HIS A 21 2.17 18.23 9.40
N GLY A 22 1.12 18.19 10.24
CA GLY A 22 -0.18 18.77 9.94
C GLY A 22 -0.82 18.27 8.66
N VAL A 23 -0.70 16.96 8.36
CA VAL A 23 -1.20 16.36 7.13
C VAL A 23 -2.72 16.36 7.12
N ASN A 24 -3.29 16.93 6.04
CA ASN A 24 -4.71 16.88 5.74
C ASN A 24 -4.91 16.09 4.46
N LEU A 25 -5.74 15.05 4.50
CA LEU A 25 -5.97 14.16 3.37
C LEU A 25 -7.37 13.54 3.45
N GLN A 26 -8.05 13.47 2.31
CA GLN A 26 -9.30 12.72 2.17
C GLN A 26 -9.15 11.73 1.00
N LEU A 27 -9.54 10.50 1.25
CA LEU A 27 -9.55 9.42 0.27
C LEU A 27 -10.97 8.88 0.12
N HIS A 28 -11.43 8.77 -1.10
CA HIS A 28 -12.77 8.29 -1.41
C HIS A 28 -12.75 6.83 -1.87
N ALA A 29 -13.90 6.18 -1.77
CA ALA A 29 -14.05 4.81 -2.26
C ALA A 29 -13.75 4.73 -3.76
N GLY A 30 -12.96 3.72 -4.17
CA GLY A 30 -12.54 3.49 -5.54
C GLY A 30 -11.35 4.35 -6.01
N GLU A 31 -10.87 5.32 -5.22
CA GLU A 31 -9.66 6.07 -5.57
C GLU A 31 -8.40 5.21 -5.49
N ARG A 32 -7.47 5.47 -6.38
CA ARG A 32 -6.14 4.87 -6.42
C ARG A 32 -5.10 5.96 -6.29
N VAL A 33 -4.61 6.12 -5.07
CA VAL A 33 -3.73 7.25 -4.69
C VAL A 33 -2.30 6.75 -4.50
N ALA A 34 -1.37 7.34 -5.22
CA ALA A 34 0.05 7.11 -5.06
C ALA A 34 0.68 8.16 -4.13
N LEU A 35 1.47 7.72 -3.18
CA LEU A 35 2.37 8.55 -2.38
C LEU A 35 3.76 8.52 -3.02
N VAL A 36 4.24 9.66 -3.47
CA VAL A 36 5.58 9.80 -4.04
C VAL A 36 6.41 10.81 -3.23
N GLY A 37 7.73 10.75 -3.35
CA GLY A 37 8.67 11.60 -2.62
C GLY A 37 9.93 10.85 -2.23
N ALA A 38 10.96 11.57 -1.81
CA ALA A 38 12.27 11.03 -1.43
C ALA A 38 12.19 10.03 -0.26
N ASN A 39 13.26 9.25 -0.06
CA ASN A 39 13.41 8.41 1.13
C ASN A 39 13.37 9.29 2.39
N GLY A 40 12.65 8.84 3.43
CA GLY A 40 12.48 9.61 4.66
C GLY A 40 11.42 10.71 4.59
N SER A 41 10.72 10.91 3.46
CA SER A 41 9.68 11.95 3.35
C SER A 41 8.42 11.72 4.21
N GLY A 42 8.26 10.52 4.82
CA GLY A 42 7.12 10.21 5.69
C GLY A 42 6.08 9.25 5.06
N LYS A 43 6.27 8.74 3.83
CA LYS A 43 5.29 7.87 3.12
C LYS A 43 4.87 6.65 3.92
N SER A 44 5.83 5.87 4.43
CA SER A 44 5.54 4.67 5.24
C SER A 44 4.87 5.01 6.56
N THR A 45 5.22 6.16 7.17
CA THR A 45 4.57 6.67 8.39
C THR A 45 3.12 7.01 8.10
N LEU A 46 2.85 7.71 7.00
CA LEU A 46 1.49 8.07 6.57
C LEU A 46 0.63 6.83 6.30
N LEU A 47 1.17 5.81 5.61
CA LEU A 47 0.48 4.54 5.38
C LEU A 47 0.12 3.83 6.69
N ARG A 48 1.07 3.76 7.65
CA ARG A 48 0.83 3.12 8.95
C ARG A 48 -0.19 3.86 9.80
N VAL A 49 -0.17 5.19 9.78
CA VAL A 49 -1.18 6.04 10.42
C VAL A 49 -2.55 5.83 9.78
N ALA A 50 -2.63 5.83 8.46
CA ALA A 50 -3.85 5.61 7.70
C ALA A 50 -4.49 4.24 7.98
N HIS A 51 -3.64 3.21 8.23
CA HIS A 51 -4.09 1.87 8.62
C HIS A 51 -4.44 1.74 10.12
N GLY A 52 -4.07 2.71 10.96
CA GLY A 52 -4.24 2.61 12.42
C GLY A 52 -3.15 1.81 13.14
N LEU A 53 -2.03 1.50 12.47
CA LEU A 53 -0.88 0.81 13.06
C LEU A 53 0.06 1.73 13.84
N LEU A 54 -0.09 3.03 13.65
CA LEU A 54 0.73 4.03 14.32
C LEU A 54 -0.20 5.13 14.87
N PRO A 55 -0.11 5.44 16.17
CA PRO A 55 -0.87 6.54 16.74
C PRO A 55 -0.35 7.89 16.23
N VAL A 56 -1.24 8.87 16.17
CA VAL A 56 -0.88 10.27 15.87
C VAL A 56 -0.44 10.99 17.14
N SER A 57 0.53 11.90 17.02
CA SER A 57 0.92 12.79 18.12
C SER A 57 -0.04 13.98 18.23
N ARG A 58 -0.64 14.39 17.09
CA ARG A 58 -1.65 15.45 17.00
C ARG A 58 -2.57 15.17 15.82
N GLY A 59 -3.78 15.72 15.86
CA GLY A 59 -4.76 15.58 14.81
C GLY A 59 -5.64 14.36 14.99
N HIS A 60 -6.38 14.02 13.94
CA HIS A 60 -7.36 12.94 13.98
C HIS A 60 -7.39 12.15 12.66
N VAL A 61 -7.54 10.83 12.78
CA VAL A 61 -7.78 9.92 11.65
C VAL A 61 -9.15 9.29 11.81
N SER A 62 -9.96 9.36 10.77
CA SER A 62 -11.26 8.68 10.73
C SER A 62 -11.34 7.76 9.51
N VAL A 63 -11.81 6.55 9.76
CA VAL A 63 -12.07 5.52 8.74
C VAL A 63 -13.56 5.23 8.76
N ALA A 64 -14.21 5.22 7.61
CA ALA A 64 -15.63 4.93 7.53
C ALA A 64 -15.90 3.47 7.96
N ALA A 65 -17.03 3.22 8.61
CA ALA A 65 -17.34 1.93 9.25
C ALA A 65 -17.38 0.75 8.27
N GLU A 66 -17.73 1.00 7.01
CA GLU A 66 -17.78 0.02 5.93
C GLU A 66 -16.40 -0.34 5.34
N VAL A 67 -15.35 0.38 5.73
CA VAL A 67 -14.00 0.18 5.20
C VAL A 67 -13.32 -1.01 5.88
N ARG A 68 -12.97 -2.01 5.06
CA ARG A 68 -12.13 -3.13 5.45
C ARG A 68 -10.75 -2.95 4.87
N GLN A 69 -9.79 -2.67 5.73
CA GLN A 69 -8.41 -2.39 5.32
C GLN A 69 -7.55 -3.64 5.31
N ALA A 70 -6.61 -3.70 4.35
CA ALA A 70 -5.46 -4.60 4.41
C ALA A 70 -4.19 -3.83 4.06
N MET A 71 -3.09 -4.17 4.73
CA MET A 71 -1.78 -3.55 4.47
C MET A 71 -0.75 -4.60 4.05
N VAL A 72 0.00 -4.25 3.00
CA VAL A 72 1.17 -5.02 2.54
C VAL A 72 2.41 -4.15 2.72
N PHE A 73 3.39 -4.68 3.46
CA PHE A 73 4.63 -3.98 3.78
C PHE A 73 5.69 -4.19 2.71
N GLN A 74 6.63 -3.27 2.62
CA GLN A 74 7.81 -3.35 1.77
C GLN A 74 8.60 -4.66 1.98
N ARG A 75 8.77 -5.06 3.25
CA ARG A 75 9.37 -6.33 3.65
C ARG A 75 8.39 -7.08 4.53
N PRO A 76 7.61 -8.02 3.97
CA PRO A 76 6.64 -8.75 4.77
C PRO A 76 7.34 -9.66 5.78
N HIS A 77 6.89 -9.59 7.03
CA HIS A 77 7.43 -10.47 8.07
C HIS A 77 6.79 -11.86 7.97
N MET A 78 7.60 -12.87 7.68
CA MET A 78 7.16 -14.25 7.59
C MET A 78 7.18 -14.94 8.95
N LEU A 79 6.02 -15.45 9.36
CA LEU A 79 5.89 -16.25 10.58
C LEU A 79 6.57 -17.64 10.40
N ARG A 80 6.91 -18.29 11.51
CA ARG A 80 7.42 -19.69 11.52
C ARG A 80 6.27 -20.68 11.33
N THR A 81 5.70 -20.69 10.12
CA THR A 81 4.55 -21.53 9.77
C THR A 81 4.58 -21.88 8.30
N SER A 82 3.68 -22.76 7.82
CA SER A 82 3.55 -23.05 6.39
C SER A 82 2.93 -21.87 5.64
N VAL A 83 3.16 -21.82 4.33
CA VAL A 83 2.58 -20.84 3.40
C VAL A 83 1.07 -20.78 3.56
N LEU A 84 0.41 -21.93 3.58
CA LEU A 84 -1.05 -22.02 3.74
C LEU A 84 -1.50 -21.46 5.09
N ARG A 85 -0.90 -21.93 6.19
CA ARG A 85 -1.26 -21.47 7.55
C ARG A 85 -1.03 -19.99 7.75
N PHE A 86 -0.02 -19.39 7.08
CA PHE A 86 0.22 -17.96 7.12
C PHE A 86 -1.01 -17.15 6.65
N VAL A 87 -1.70 -17.62 5.60
CA VAL A 87 -2.93 -17.00 5.08
C VAL A 87 -4.13 -17.36 5.97
N VAL A 88 -4.28 -18.64 6.33
CA VAL A 88 -5.37 -19.13 7.19
C VAL A 88 -5.45 -18.37 8.50
N TRP A 89 -4.32 -18.13 9.17
CA TRP A 89 -4.30 -17.37 10.43
C TRP A 89 -4.80 -15.94 10.26
N GLY A 90 -4.51 -15.30 9.14
CA GLY A 90 -5.04 -13.97 8.86
C GLY A 90 -6.57 -13.94 8.81
N LEU A 91 -7.17 -14.92 8.17
CA LEU A 91 -8.63 -15.09 8.07
C LEU A 91 -9.27 -15.48 9.40
N TRP A 92 -8.65 -16.43 10.10
CA TRP A 92 -9.14 -16.93 11.39
C TRP A 92 -9.17 -15.84 12.46
N LEU A 93 -8.12 -15.02 12.54
CA LEU A 93 -8.06 -13.87 13.46
C LEU A 93 -9.14 -12.83 13.20
N GLN A 94 -9.71 -12.79 11.99
CA GLN A 94 -10.87 -11.97 11.64
C GLN A 94 -12.22 -12.69 11.81
N GLY A 95 -12.23 -13.85 12.47
CA GLY A 95 -13.44 -14.58 12.79
C GLY A 95 -13.91 -15.57 11.74
N THR A 96 -13.18 -15.78 10.62
CA THR A 96 -13.54 -16.80 9.62
C THR A 96 -13.34 -18.20 10.23
N PRO A 97 -14.35 -19.11 10.18
CA PRO A 97 -14.20 -20.48 10.64
C PRO A 97 -13.03 -21.20 9.96
N TRP A 98 -12.28 -22.01 10.70
CA TRP A 98 -11.04 -22.64 10.23
C TRP A 98 -11.17 -23.36 8.88
N ARG A 99 -12.24 -24.14 8.71
CA ARG A 99 -12.50 -24.89 7.46
C ARG A 99 -12.70 -23.96 6.26
N GLU A 100 -13.43 -22.89 6.46
CA GLU A 100 -13.68 -21.86 5.44
C GLU A 100 -12.40 -21.05 5.16
N ALA A 101 -11.66 -20.68 6.21
CA ALA A 101 -10.38 -20.00 6.09
C ALA A 101 -9.38 -20.81 5.27
N HIS A 102 -9.36 -22.13 5.43
CA HIS A 102 -8.50 -23.02 4.65
C HIS A 102 -8.85 -22.98 3.15
N ALA A 103 -10.13 -23.10 2.79
CA ALA A 103 -10.58 -23.04 1.39
C ALA A 103 -10.27 -21.67 0.74
N LYS A 104 -10.57 -20.56 1.44
CA LYS A 104 -10.25 -19.21 0.99
C LYS A 104 -8.74 -18.98 0.82
N ALA A 105 -7.95 -19.53 1.74
CA ALA A 105 -6.50 -19.42 1.69
C ALA A 105 -5.92 -20.16 0.48
N MET A 106 -6.36 -21.39 0.19
CA MET A 106 -5.93 -22.14 -0.99
C MET A 106 -6.26 -21.38 -2.27
N HIS A 107 -7.48 -20.87 -2.41
CA HIS A 107 -7.85 -20.06 -3.57
C HIS A 107 -6.99 -18.78 -3.71
N ALA A 108 -6.65 -18.13 -2.61
CA ALA A 108 -5.75 -16.96 -2.64
C ALA A 108 -4.32 -17.35 -3.07
N LEU A 109 -3.83 -18.53 -2.65
CA LEU A 109 -2.53 -19.06 -3.07
C LEU A 109 -2.49 -19.42 -4.56
N GLU A 110 -3.55 -19.98 -5.10
CA GLU A 110 -3.69 -20.24 -6.55
C GLU A 110 -3.55 -18.95 -7.36
N ARG A 111 -4.22 -17.89 -6.94
CA ARG A 111 -4.15 -16.57 -7.64
C ARG A 111 -2.75 -16.00 -7.73
N VAL A 112 -1.89 -16.28 -6.77
CA VAL A 112 -0.50 -15.80 -6.74
C VAL A 112 0.52 -16.87 -7.17
N GLY A 113 0.07 -18.06 -7.62
CA GLY A 113 0.93 -19.14 -8.07
C GLY A 113 1.79 -19.74 -6.97
N LEU A 114 1.24 -19.92 -5.77
CA LEU A 114 1.93 -20.51 -4.60
C LEU A 114 1.23 -21.75 -4.03
N GLN A 115 0.21 -22.30 -4.72
CA GLN A 115 -0.55 -23.46 -4.27
C GLN A 115 0.33 -24.72 -4.06
N ASP A 116 1.29 -24.95 -4.93
CA ASP A 116 2.21 -26.10 -4.84
C ASP A 116 3.22 -25.98 -3.69
N MET A 117 3.29 -24.81 -3.08
CA MET A 117 4.16 -24.51 -1.94
C MET A 117 3.40 -24.41 -0.62
N ALA A 118 2.10 -24.78 -0.59
CA ALA A 118 1.22 -24.58 0.55
C ALA A 118 1.78 -25.11 1.89
N GLU A 119 2.43 -26.28 1.86
CA GLU A 119 3.01 -26.91 3.05
C GLU A 119 4.45 -26.51 3.34
N ARG A 120 5.11 -25.75 2.45
CA ARG A 120 6.46 -25.25 2.69
C ARG A 120 6.48 -24.20 3.79
N SER A 121 7.61 -24.07 4.50
CA SER A 121 7.80 -22.97 5.44
C SER A 121 7.77 -21.63 4.72
N ALA A 122 6.94 -20.67 5.18
CA ALA A 122 6.85 -19.33 4.60
C ALA A 122 8.20 -18.58 4.60
N ARG A 123 9.08 -18.90 5.55
CA ARG A 123 10.43 -18.31 5.68
C ARG A 123 11.41 -18.78 4.62
N THR A 124 11.20 -19.93 4.00
CA THR A 124 12.10 -20.48 2.96
C THR A 124 11.77 -19.96 1.56
N LEU A 125 10.75 -19.16 1.41
CA LEU A 125 10.38 -18.52 0.16
C LEU A 125 11.38 -17.42 -0.23
N SER A 126 11.59 -17.23 -1.55
CA SER A 126 12.34 -16.08 -2.07
C SER A 126 11.62 -14.76 -1.75
N GLY A 127 12.30 -13.62 -1.83
CA GLY A 127 11.71 -12.30 -1.56
C GLY A 127 10.44 -12.03 -2.40
N GLY A 128 10.48 -12.36 -3.70
CA GLY A 128 9.32 -12.23 -4.58
C GLY A 128 8.15 -13.16 -4.20
N GLN A 129 8.47 -14.40 -3.80
CA GLN A 129 7.47 -15.35 -3.30
C GLN A 129 6.86 -14.88 -1.97
N GLN A 130 7.66 -14.32 -1.06
CA GLN A 130 7.18 -13.74 0.20
C GLN A 130 6.24 -12.56 -0.06
N GLN A 131 6.57 -11.71 -1.03
CA GLN A 131 5.73 -10.58 -1.40
C GLN A 131 4.40 -11.07 -2.01
N ARG A 132 4.43 -12.07 -2.90
CA ARG A 132 3.21 -12.70 -3.44
C ARG A 132 2.37 -13.35 -2.33
N LEU A 133 3.00 -13.98 -1.36
CA LEU A 133 2.31 -14.55 -0.20
C LEU A 133 1.64 -13.47 0.65
N ALA A 134 2.29 -12.32 0.87
CA ALA A 134 1.68 -11.19 1.57
C ALA A 134 0.47 -10.62 0.80
N LEU A 135 0.55 -10.55 -0.53
CA LEU A 135 -0.59 -10.18 -1.38
C LEU A 135 -1.72 -11.19 -1.30
N ALA A 136 -1.43 -12.50 -1.33
CA ALA A 136 -2.43 -13.55 -1.15
C ALA A 136 -3.17 -13.42 0.17
N ARG A 137 -2.44 -13.17 1.28
CA ARG A 137 -3.04 -12.93 2.59
C ARG A 137 -3.94 -11.69 2.59
N ALA A 138 -3.46 -10.58 2.02
CA ALA A 138 -4.27 -9.37 1.93
C ALA A 138 -5.52 -9.58 1.07
N TRP A 139 -5.40 -10.29 -0.04
CA TRP A 139 -6.52 -10.60 -0.94
C TRP A 139 -7.56 -11.52 -0.29
N ALA A 140 -7.11 -12.55 0.43
CA ALA A 140 -8.00 -13.49 1.12
C ALA A 140 -8.97 -12.80 2.10
N LEU A 141 -8.54 -11.68 2.69
CA LEU A 141 -9.35 -10.86 3.60
C LEU A 141 -10.47 -10.06 2.88
N GLN A 142 -10.49 -10.07 1.55
CA GLN A 142 -11.45 -9.34 0.73
C GLN A 142 -11.61 -7.85 1.16
N PRO A 143 -10.51 -7.09 1.26
CA PRO A 143 -10.57 -5.70 1.63
C PRO A 143 -11.23 -4.88 0.53
N ASN A 144 -11.84 -3.75 0.90
CA ASN A 144 -12.26 -2.72 -0.04
C ASN A 144 -11.30 -1.50 -0.05
N PHE A 145 -10.29 -1.53 0.84
CA PHE A 145 -9.23 -0.51 0.92
C PHE A 145 -7.88 -1.19 1.17
N VAL A 146 -6.93 -1.01 0.27
CA VAL A 146 -5.61 -1.65 0.36
C VAL A 146 -4.52 -0.60 0.48
N LEU A 147 -3.63 -0.80 1.44
CA LEU A 147 -2.45 0.04 1.65
C LEU A 147 -1.20 -0.76 1.27
N LEU A 148 -0.35 -0.21 0.40
CA LEU A 148 0.87 -0.87 -0.06
C LEU A 148 2.09 0.02 0.20
N ASP A 149 3.02 -0.45 1.01
CA ASP A 149 4.27 0.25 1.28
C ASP A 149 5.37 -0.31 0.38
N GLU A 150 5.68 0.39 -0.71
CA GLU A 150 6.71 0.04 -1.71
C GLU A 150 6.74 -1.46 -2.09
N PRO A 151 5.64 -2.03 -2.59
CA PRO A 151 5.47 -3.49 -2.70
C PRO A 151 6.44 -4.17 -3.66
N THR A 152 7.24 -3.42 -4.43
CA THR A 152 8.15 -3.95 -5.46
C THR A 152 9.60 -3.48 -5.35
N SER A 153 9.93 -2.62 -4.35
CA SER A 153 11.23 -1.95 -4.29
C SER A 153 12.43 -2.88 -4.01
N SER A 154 12.21 -3.99 -3.31
CA SER A 154 13.27 -4.95 -2.93
C SER A 154 13.32 -6.19 -3.81
N LEU A 155 12.62 -6.18 -4.96
CA LEU A 155 12.47 -7.34 -5.82
C LEU A 155 13.38 -7.27 -7.04
N ASP A 156 13.82 -8.42 -7.51
CA ASP A 156 14.47 -8.55 -8.81
C ASP A 156 13.47 -8.22 -9.95
N PRO A 157 13.96 -7.93 -11.18
CA PRO A 157 13.10 -7.46 -12.27
C PRO A 157 11.99 -8.44 -12.67
N HIS A 158 12.19 -9.75 -12.48
CA HIS A 158 11.18 -10.75 -12.81
C HIS A 158 10.06 -10.75 -11.75
N ALA A 159 10.42 -10.88 -10.48
CA ALA A 159 9.48 -10.85 -9.37
C ALA A 159 8.70 -9.52 -9.31
N LYS A 160 9.37 -8.40 -9.63
CA LYS A 160 8.72 -7.10 -9.75
C LYS A 160 7.59 -7.10 -10.77
N ARG A 161 7.83 -7.61 -11.99
CA ARG A 161 6.79 -7.71 -13.04
C ARG A 161 5.62 -8.61 -12.62
N GLU A 162 5.90 -9.73 -11.95
CA GLU A 162 4.85 -10.62 -11.43
C GLU A 162 3.96 -9.93 -10.40
N VAL A 163 4.55 -9.26 -9.42
CA VAL A 163 3.82 -8.50 -8.38
C VAL A 163 3.03 -7.35 -9.01
N GLU A 164 3.61 -6.59 -9.94
CA GLU A 164 2.91 -5.52 -10.65
C GLU A 164 1.71 -6.04 -11.43
N ARG A 165 1.84 -7.18 -12.11
CA ARG A 165 0.71 -7.82 -12.80
C ARG A 165 -0.40 -8.21 -11.83
N LEU A 166 -0.06 -8.87 -10.71
CA LEU A 166 -1.05 -9.23 -9.68
C LEU A 166 -1.79 -8.01 -9.12
N LEU A 167 -1.10 -6.90 -8.90
CA LEU A 167 -1.73 -5.66 -8.44
C LEU A 167 -2.65 -5.05 -9.51
N THR A 168 -2.23 -5.06 -10.78
CA THR A 168 -3.05 -4.58 -11.90
C THR A 168 -4.31 -5.43 -12.05
N ASP A 169 -4.18 -6.76 -12.01
CA ASP A 169 -5.29 -7.71 -12.09
C ASP A 169 -6.25 -7.53 -10.90
N TRP A 170 -5.71 -7.28 -9.70
CA TRP A 170 -6.52 -7.01 -8.51
C TRP A 170 -7.37 -5.77 -8.68
N VAL A 171 -6.74 -4.67 -9.07
CA VAL A 171 -7.44 -3.39 -9.29
C VAL A 171 -8.47 -3.49 -10.42
N ALA A 172 -8.15 -4.20 -11.51
CA ALA A 172 -9.06 -4.36 -12.64
C ALA A 172 -10.26 -5.26 -12.32
N SER A 173 -10.08 -6.28 -11.47
CA SER A 173 -11.13 -7.26 -11.13
C SER A 173 -12.03 -6.82 -9.96
N THR A 174 -11.64 -5.76 -9.23
CA THR A 174 -12.36 -5.26 -8.05
C THR A 174 -12.41 -3.74 -8.05
N GLN A 175 -13.36 -3.17 -7.33
CA GLN A 175 -13.39 -1.70 -7.11
C GLN A 175 -12.64 -1.30 -5.83
N VAL A 176 -11.51 -1.95 -5.56
CA VAL A 176 -10.72 -1.69 -4.36
C VAL A 176 -10.10 -0.29 -4.40
N SER A 177 -10.21 0.42 -3.30
CA SER A 177 -9.47 1.67 -3.09
C SER A 177 -8.01 1.34 -2.77
N LEU A 178 -7.08 2.12 -3.31
CA LEU A 178 -5.65 1.87 -3.17
C LEU A 178 -4.94 3.13 -2.68
N LEU A 179 -4.18 2.98 -1.59
CA LEU A 179 -3.19 3.97 -1.15
C LEU A 179 -1.82 3.28 -1.14
N PHE A 180 -0.90 3.72 -2.00
CA PHE A 180 0.39 3.04 -2.12
C PHE A 180 1.56 4.00 -2.23
N SER A 181 2.69 3.64 -1.64
CA SER A 181 3.95 4.32 -1.88
C SER A 181 4.73 3.65 -3.01
N SER A 182 5.39 4.43 -3.83
CA SER A 182 6.27 3.91 -4.87
C SER A 182 7.31 4.94 -5.30
N HIS A 183 8.55 4.48 -5.56
CA HIS A 183 9.58 5.24 -6.27
C HIS A 183 9.54 4.98 -7.78
N ASN A 184 8.77 3.99 -8.24
CA ASN A 184 8.64 3.69 -9.65
C ASN A 184 7.52 4.50 -10.29
N LEU A 185 7.88 5.61 -10.93
CA LEU A 185 6.92 6.50 -11.61
C LEU A 185 6.13 5.80 -12.72
N GLY A 186 6.70 4.79 -13.37
CA GLY A 186 5.96 3.96 -14.33
C GLY A 186 4.85 3.13 -13.67
N GLN A 187 5.06 2.62 -12.46
CA GLN A 187 4.03 1.96 -11.66
C GLN A 187 2.95 2.96 -11.23
N VAL A 188 3.34 4.16 -10.80
CA VAL A 188 2.42 5.23 -10.43
C VAL A 188 1.50 5.57 -11.61
N LYS A 189 2.05 5.81 -12.82
CA LYS A 189 1.26 6.08 -14.03
C LYS A 189 0.25 4.99 -14.37
N ARG A 190 0.60 3.72 -14.13
CA ARG A 190 -0.30 2.59 -14.47
C ARG A 190 -1.40 2.36 -13.45
N LEU A 191 -1.10 2.55 -12.16
CA LEU A 191 -2.02 2.15 -11.09
C LEU A 191 -2.81 3.32 -10.49
N ALA A 192 -2.22 4.53 -10.42
CA ALA A 192 -2.83 5.65 -9.74
C ALA A 192 -3.83 6.42 -10.62
N THR A 193 -4.82 7.03 -9.96
CA THR A 193 -5.68 8.09 -10.52
C THR A 193 -5.30 9.46 -9.95
N ARG A 194 -4.61 9.48 -8.79
CA ARG A 194 -4.23 10.68 -8.05
C ARG A 194 -2.86 10.48 -7.43
N VAL A 195 -2.06 11.51 -7.38
CA VAL A 195 -0.70 11.50 -6.84
C VAL A 195 -0.59 12.54 -5.73
N ILE A 196 -0.04 12.11 -4.60
CA ILE A 196 0.33 12.97 -3.48
C ILE A 196 1.85 12.99 -3.39
N TYR A 197 2.43 14.18 -3.54
CA TYR A 197 3.85 14.40 -3.31
C TYR A 197 4.10 14.78 -1.86
N LEU A 198 4.92 13.99 -1.20
CA LEU A 198 5.27 14.15 0.20
C LEU A 198 6.76 14.48 0.35
N GLU A 199 7.08 15.57 1.03
CA GLU A 199 8.44 15.96 1.35
C GLU A 199 8.54 16.45 2.80
N ALA A 200 9.58 16.01 3.52
CA ALA A 200 9.83 16.37 4.92
C ALA A 200 8.57 16.29 5.81
N GLY A 201 7.75 15.24 5.63
CA GLY A 201 6.51 15.02 6.38
C GLY A 201 5.33 15.91 5.99
N ARG A 202 5.42 16.70 4.93
CA ARG A 202 4.37 17.61 4.45
C ARG A 202 3.85 17.19 3.09
N VAL A 203 2.56 17.33 2.86
CA VAL A 203 1.95 17.20 1.53
C VAL A 203 2.17 18.51 0.79
N LEU A 204 2.97 18.49 -0.27
CA LEU A 204 3.30 19.66 -1.09
C LEU A 204 2.54 19.69 -2.42
N ALA A 205 2.06 18.54 -2.90
CA ALA A 205 1.15 18.47 -4.04
C ALA A 205 0.16 17.33 -3.86
N ASP A 206 -1.07 17.52 -4.35
CA ASP A 206 -2.17 16.57 -4.37
C ASP A 206 -2.95 16.76 -5.65
N LEU A 207 -2.66 15.95 -6.67
CA LEU A 207 -3.03 16.20 -8.05
C LEU A 207 -3.52 14.93 -8.77
N PRO A 208 -4.42 15.05 -9.75
CA PRO A 208 -4.68 13.98 -10.71
C PRO A 208 -3.39 13.49 -11.37
N VAL A 209 -3.30 12.19 -11.69
CA VAL A 209 -2.09 11.59 -12.26
C VAL A 209 -1.65 12.26 -13.56
N ASP A 210 -2.60 12.61 -14.43
CA ASP A 210 -2.30 13.27 -15.71
C ASP A 210 -1.79 14.70 -15.52
N VAL A 211 -2.28 15.41 -14.53
CA VAL A 211 -1.78 16.75 -14.17
C VAL A 211 -0.35 16.63 -13.65
N PHE A 212 -0.11 15.70 -12.72
CA PHE A 212 1.19 15.49 -12.10
C PHE A 212 2.29 15.16 -13.12
N PHE A 213 1.99 14.36 -14.16
CA PHE A 213 3.00 13.92 -15.12
C PHE A 213 3.07 14.72 -16.43
N ASN A 214 1.99 15.38 -16.84
CA ASN A 214 1.89 15.96 -18.19
C ASN A 214 1.73 17.47 -18.20
N GLN A 215 1.55 18.11 -17.03
CA GLN A 215 1.46 19.57 -16.95
C GLN A 215 2.72 20.20 -16.34
N PRO A 216 3.05 21.45 -16.67
CA PRO A 216 4.18 22.15 -16.08
C PRO A 216 3.90 22.48 -14.60
N LEU A 217 4.60 21.80 -13.69
CA LEU A 217 4.44 22.00 -12.24
C LEU A 217 5.35 23.11 -11.68
N GLY A 218 6.26 23.68 -12.49
CA GLY A 218 7.36 24.51 -11.99
C GLY A 218 6.93 25.77 -11.23
N GLU A 219 5.80 26.37 -11.57
CA GLU A 219 5.29 27.57 -10.87
C GLU A 219 4.41 27.23 -9.66
N SER A 220 3.59 26.19 -9.77
CA SER A 220 2.62 25.84 -8.74
C SER A 220 3.16 24.86 -7.67
N HIS A 221 4.06 23.95 -8.08
CA HIS A 221 4.60 22.88 -7.23
C HIS A 221 6.09 22.65 -7.57
N PRO A 222 6.99 23.61 -7.26
CA PRO A 222 8.39 23.58 -7.69
C PRO A 222 9.14 22.35 -7.15
N GLU A 223 8.88 21.92 -5.92
CA GLU A 223 9.52 20.75 -5.32
C GLU A 223 9.10 19.45 -6.03
N ALA A 224 7.81 19.30 -6.35
CA ALA A 224 7.30 18.15 -7.11
C ALA A 224 7.88 18.13 -8.53
N HIS A 225 8.08 19.29 -9.16
CA HIS A 225 8.74 19.42 -10.46
C HIS A 225 10.21 18.98 -10.42
N LEU A 226 10.96 19.41 -9.39
CA LEU A 226 12.36 19.00 -9.19
C LEU A 226 12.47 17.50 -8.93
N PHE A 227 11.56 16.94 -8.13
CA PHE A 227 11.49 15.50 -7.89
C PHE A 227 11.28 14.72 -9.20
N LEU A 228 10.32 15.14 -10.03
CA LEU A 228 10.07 14.47 -11.32
C LEU A 228 11.30 14.55 -12.25
N LYS A 229 12.01 15.67 -12.28
CA LYS A 229 13.24 15.80 -13.08
C LYS A 229 14.35 14.90 -12.56
N GLY A 230 14.51 14.76 -11.26
CA GLY A 230 15.51 13.89 -10.64
C GLY A 230 15.24 12.39 -10.81
N GLU A 231 13.99 11.99 -10.92
CA GLU A 231 13.59 10.57 -11.09
C GLU A 231 13.48 10.15 -12.57
N LEU A 232 13.39 11.09 -13.50
CA LEU A 232 13.26 10.86 -14.94
C LEU A 232 14.54 11.20 -15.73
N GLY A 233 15.55 11.77 -15.06
CA GLY A 233 16.82 12.21 -15.64
C GLY A 233 17.89 11.11 -15.71
#